data_9178c1da5837eed69957dd2add2a06f8
#
_entry.id   9178c1da5837eed69957dd2add2a06f8
#
_cell.length_a   1.000
_cell.length_b   1.000
_cell.length_c   1.000
_cell.angle_alpha   90.00
_cell.angle_beta   90.00
_cell.angle_gamma   90.00
#
_symmetry.space_group_name_H-M   'P 1'
#
loop_
_entity.id
_entity.type
_entity.pdbx_description
1 polymer ?
#
loop_
_entity_poly.entity_id
_entity_poly.type
_entity_poly.pdbx_seq_one_letter_code
_entity_poly.pdbx_strand_id
1 'polypeptide(L)'
;MKKQQPHSSNRTQREVAERFHVAPVTVFNWVKEGLLDLDENRCVTKESLRRFQKHYVGKVKLHARANKQLKDGQDHDEVDRVIQKALGEEPFDNALGDRYEAMLSESHKNKEGIFYTPLSIVEDMMREAVMNADTVFLDPCCGTGNFLVKAVEKGVRPQNLYGFDTDPNAVMIARKRVRELTGCEADHVVCADFLQTAPALPVRFDKVFTNPPWGKKLPKEQRMDYAKRYQAGSSTDTCSLFLFAILSVLKPDGQIGLLLPDSFFKIAVFEDARKAVLRQTLQRVKDHGKPFDNLYSAVSVLLRQGNGELDNMVSCNCNKQEFRRSQQSFLRMPRHNINYWTGAQEQSLLEELLQRSSLTLKGHATWGMGIVTGNNAKMCKRSWRKGLVPVYRGKDILPGRLKAAQYYINPLDFPHYQQMAPLERYGAPEKLIYRFISSRLVFYCDTRQRYVLNSANMLVLDDDFPLSAKELAAVLNSPLSNWLFQQLFHTHKILRSDLELLPIITDSALHRRFNLLDLNR
;
A
#
# COMPACT_ATOMS: atom_id res chain seq x y z
N MET A 1 -18.35 -51.46 34.94
CA MET A 1 -19.32 -50.42 34.53
C MET A 1 -18.55 -49.17 34.13
N LYS A 2 -18.34 -48.95 32.84
CA LYS A 2 -17.78 -47.71 32.31
C LYS A 2 -18.90 -46.68 32.23
N LYS A 3 -18.80 -45.58 32.99
CA LYS A 3 -19.71 -44.43 32.89
C LYS A 3 -19.53 -43.78 31.50
N GLN A 4 -20.53 -43.88 30.65
CA GLN A 4 -20.67 -43.10 29.46
C GLN A 4 -20.83 -41.64 29.88
N GLN A 5 -19.88 -40.77 29.47
CA GLN A 5 -20.04 -39.31 29.51
C GLN A 5 -21.07 -38.90 28.47
N PRO A 6 -22.05 -38.04 28.78
CA PRO A 6 -22.96 -37.52 27.79
C PRO A 6 -22.19 -36.59 26.84
N HIS A 7 -22.27 -36.86 25.54
CA HIS A 7 -21.78 -35.96 24.50
C HIS A 7 -22.54 -34.62 24.62
N SER A 8 -21.94 -33.61 25.25
CA SER A 8 -22.47 -32.28 25.26
C SER A 8 -22.41 -31.75 23.81
N SER A 9 -23.56 -31.40 23.24
CA SER A 9 -23.68 -30.86 21.88
C SER A 9 -23.20 -29.41 21.78
N ASN A 10 -22.67 -28.85 22.85
CA ASN A 10 -22.15 -27.50 22.99
C ASN A 10 -20.65 -27.46 22.64
N ARG A 11 -20.16 -26.32 22.13
CA ARG A 11 -18.78 -26.18 21.66
C ARG A 11 -17.98 -25.21 22.51
N THR A 12 -16.73 -25.51 22.75
CA THR A 12 -15.82 -24.55 23.38
C THR A 12 -15.68 -23.28 22.55
N GLN A 13 -15.35 -22.17 23.17
CA GLN A 13 -15.10 -20.93 22.46
C GLN A 13 -13.98 -21.06 21.41
N ARG A 14 -13.02 -21.98 21.66
CA ARG A 14 -11.94 -22.27 20.73
C ARG A 14 -12.43 -23.02 19.49
N GLU A 15 -13.26 -24.03 19.65
CA GLU A 15 -13.88 -24.76 18.52
C GLU A 15 -14.81 -23.87 17.70
N VAL A 16 -15.49 -22.92 18.36
CA VAL A 16 -16.29 -21.90 17.66
C VAL A 16 -15.37 -20.94 16.89
N ALA A 17 -14.24 -20.54 17.46
CA ALA A 17 -13.26 -19.70 16.80
C ALA A 17 -12.66 -20.38 15.55
N GLU A 18 -12.30 -21.65 15.69
CA GLU A 18 -11.81 -22.48 14.57
C GLU A 18 -12.87 -22.62 13.47
N ARG A 19 -14.12 -22.93 13.84
CA ARG A 19 -15.24 -23.07 12.88
C ARG A 19 -15.52 -21.80 12.08
N PHE A 20 -15.36 -20.60 12.68
CA PHE A 20 -15.60 -19.33 12.01
C PHE A 20 -14.32 -18.68 11.51
N HIS A 21 -13.18 -19.37 11.58
CA HIS A 21 -11.85 -18.87 11.19
C HIS A 21 -11.51 -17.51 11.80
N VAL A 22 -11.84 -17.32 13.08
CA VAL A 22 -11.57 -16.10 13.84
C VAL A 22 -10.67 -16.37 15.04
N ALA A 23 -10.03 -15.32 15.57
CA ALA A 23 -9.25 -15.46 16.81
C ALA A 23 -10.17 -15.78 18.01
N PRO A 24 -9.75 -16.60 18.99
CA PRO A 24 -10.54 -16.91 20.18
C PRO A 24 -11.05 -15.67 20.93
N VAL A 25 -10.28 -14.58 20.95
CA VAL A 25 -10.68 -13.29 21.53
C VAL A 25 -11.91 -12.69 20.84
N THR A 26 -12.13 -12.98 19.57
CA THR A 26 -13.30 -12.51 18.82
C THR A 26 -14.58 -13.20 19.32
N VAL A 27 -14.50 -14.51 19.55
CA VAL A 27 -15.63 -15.28 20.14
C VAL A 27 -15.91 -14.82 21.56
N PHE A 28 -14.87 -14.56 22.35
CA PHE A 28 -15.00 -13.97 23.68
C PHE A 28 -15.73 -12.64 23.67
N ASN A 29 -15.44 -11.78 22.70
CA ASN A 29 -16.14 -10.50 22.53
C ASN A 29 -17.60 -10.70 22.12
N TRP A 30 -17.93 -11.66 21.26
CA TRP A 30 -19.32 -12.00 20.89
C TRP A 30 -20.13 -12.49 22.08
N VAL A 31 -19.50 -13.26 22.97
CA VAL A 31 -20.12 -13.66 24.24
C VAL A 31 -20.34 -12.46 25.14
N LYS A 32 -19.35 -11.59 25.27
CA LYS A 32 -19.44 -10.36 26.10
C LYS A 32 -20.49 -9.37 25.57
N GLU A 33 -20.74 -9.33 24.28
CA GLU A 33 -21.73 -8.51 23.61
C GLU A 33 -23.13 -9.16 23.60
N GLY A 34 -23.30 -10.36 24.20
CA GLY A 34 -24.56 -11.09 24.26
C GLY A 34 -25.01 -11.70 22.93
N LEU A 35 -24.11 -11.84 21.98
CA LEU A 35 -24.39 -12.44 20.67
C LEU A 35 -24.33 -13.98 20.72
N LEU A 36 -23.55 -14.52 21.64
CA LEU A 36 -23.45 -15.95 21.94
C LEU A 36 -23.64 -16.20 23.43
N ASP A 37 -24.39 -17.25 23.77
CA ASP A 37 -24.64 -17.67 25.15
C ASP A 37 -23.74 -18.84 25.51
N LEU A 38 -23.26 -18.85 26.75
CA LEU A 38 -22.48 -19.96 27.33
C LEU A 38 -23.35 -20.80 28.24
N ASP A 39 -23.08 -22.09 28.29
CA ASP A 39 -23.59 -23.01 29.31
C ASP A 39 -22.78 -22.94 30.63
N GLU A 40 -23.19 -23.75 31.63
CA GLU A 40 -22.52 -23.85 32.94
C GLU A 40 -21.04 -24.24 32.83
N ASN A 41 -20.64 -24.97 31.77
CA ASN A 41 -19.28 -25.38 31.48
C ASN A 41 -18.49 -24.35 30.62
N ARG A 42 -19.01 -23.16 30.44
CA ARG A 42 -18.46 -22.09 29.59
C ARG A 42 -18.30 -22.48 28.11
N CYS A 43 -19.08 -23.44 27.63
CA CYS A 43 -19.20 -23.80 26.23
C CYS A 43 -20.33 -22.99 25.56
N VAL A 44 -20.14 -22.62 24.30
CA VAL A 44 -21.17 -21.94 23.50
C VAL A 44 -22.30 -22.92 23.21
N THR A 45 -23.52 -22.52 23.54
CA THR A 45 -24.70 -23.39 23.38
C THR A 45 -25.03 -23.56 21.89
N LYS A 46 -25.47 -24.76 21.52
CA LYS A 46 -25.84 -25.08 20.12
C LYS A 46 -26.97 -24.19 19.63
N GLU A 47 -27.89 -23.80 20.51
CA GLU A 47 -29.01 -22.92 20.17
C GLU A 47 -28.54 -21.49 19.87
N SER A 48 -27.71 -20.91 20.74
CA SER A 48 -27.16 -19.57 20.51
C SER A 48 -26.29 -19.53 19.27
N LEU A 49 -25.52 -20.59 18.99
CA LEU A 49 -24.70 -20.70 17.79
C LEU A 49 -25.56 -20.73 16.50
N ARG A 50 -26.67 -21.47 16.50
CA ARG A 50 -27.64 -21.46 15.39
C ARG A 50 -28.31 -20.10 15.20
N ARG A 51 -28.74 -19.46 16.30
CA ARG A 51 -29.28 -18.11 16.30
C ARG A 51 -28.27 -17.12 15.74
N PHE A 52 -27.02 -17.19 16.17
CA PHE A 52 -25.92 -16.35 15.71
C PHE A 52 -25.70 -16.52 14.20
N GLN A 53 -25.60 -17.75 13.70
CA GLN A 53 -25.45 -18.01 12.26
C GLN A 53 -26.63 -17.47 11.44
N LYS A 54 -27.85 -17.64 11.91
CA LYS A 54 -29.06 -17.21 11.17
C LYS A 54 -29.25 -15.69 11.15
N HIS A 55 -28.93 -15.01 12.24
CA HIS A 55 -29.30 -13.60 12.42
C HIS A 55 -28.15 -12.61 12.33
N TYR A 56 -26.93 -13.04 12.61
CA TYR A 56 -25.79 -12.13 12.74
C TYR A 56 -24.72 -12.34 11.67
N VAL A 57 -24.46 -13.57 11.22
CA VAL A 57 -23.46 -13.84 10.20
C VAL A 57 -23.89 -13.22 8.87
N GLY A 58 -23.10 -12.25 8.39
CA GLY A 58 -23.36 -11.56 7.12
C GLY A 58 -24.52 -10.57 7.10
N LYS A 59 -25.29 -10.40 8.21
CA LYS A 59 -26.50 -9.57 8.26
C LYS A 59 -26.40 -8.36 9.19
N VAL A 60 -25.56 -8.40 10.21
CA VAL A 60 -25.37 -7.33 11.20
C VAL A 60 -23.90 -6.92 11.15
N LYS A 61 -23.60 -5.66 11.42
CA LYS A 61 -22.23 -5.18 11.63
C LYS A 61 -21.65 -5.81 12.90
N LEU A 62 -21.20 -7.04 12.79
CA LEU A 62 -20.21 -7.60 13.71
C LEU A 62 -18.92 -6.79 13.58
N HIS A 63 -18.00 -6.93 14.52
CA HIS A 63 -16.70 -6.24 14.43
C HIS A 63 -16.17 -6.38 13.01
N ALA A 64 -15.90 -5.28 12.29
CA ALA A 64 -15.68 -5.25 10.84
C ALA A 64 -14.63 -6.29 10.37
N ARG A 65 -13.61 -6.57 11.21
CA ARG A 65 -12.57 -7.56 10.97
C ARG A 65 -13.07 -9.01 11.10
N ALA A 66 -13.98 -9.26 12.03
CA ALA A 66 -14.55 -10.60 12.26
C ALA A 66 -15.60 -10.95 11.20
N ASN A 67 -16.41 -9.97 10.78
CA ASN A 67 -17.35 -10.13 9.67
C ASN A 67 -16.65 -10.43 8.33
N LYS A 68 -15.47 -9.85 8.14
CA LYS A 68 -14.65 -10.10 6.96
C LYS A 68 -14.16 -11.56 6.94
N GLN A 69 -13.67 -12.06 8.08
CA GLN A 69 -13.23 -13.46 8.22
C GLN A 69 -14.38 -14.47 8.13
N LEU A 70 -15.59 -14.10 8.58
CA LEU A 70 -16.77 -14.97 8.48
C LEU A 70 -17.31 -15.11 7.04
N LYS A 71 -17.09 -14.11 6.20
CA LYS A 71 -17.41 -14.20 4.77
C LYS A 71 -16.42 -15.09 4.01
N ASP A 72 -15.18 -15.21 4.51
CA ASP A 72 -14.10 -15.98 3.88
C ASP A 72 -14.16 -17.50 4.16
N GLY A 73 -15.03 -17.94 5.04
CA GLY A 73 -15.30 -19.35 5.30
C GLY A 73 -16.25 -19.99 4.29
N GLN A 74 -16.38 -19.46 3.08
CA GLN A 74 -16.98 -20.16 1.96
C GLN A 74 -16.03 -21.27 1.50
N ASP A 75 -16.61 -22.45 1.37
CA ASP A 75 -15.97 -23.71 1.08
C ASP A 75 -15.16 -23.61 -0.23
N HIS A 76 -13.83 -23.60 -0.15
CA HIS A 76 -12.96 -23.63 -1.32
C HIS A 76 -13.30 -24.81 -2.23
N ASP A 77 -13.73 -25.96 -1.67
CA ASP A 77 -14.15 -27.14 -2.40
C ASP A 77 -15.43 -26.89 -3.21
N GLU A 78 -16.30 -25.98 -2.80
CA GLU A 78 -17.51 -25.62 -3.55
C GLU A 78 -17.16 -24.68 -4.73
N VAL A 79 -16.25 -23.74 -4.53
CA VAL A 79 -15.72 -22.85 -5.57
C VAL A 79 -14.99 -23.70 -6.63
N ASP A 80 -14.13 -24.62 -6.20
CA ASP A 80 -13.40 -25.52 -7.12
C ASP A 80 -14.34 -26.40 -7.94
N ARG A 81 -15.40 -26.96 -7.34
CA ARG A 81 -16.42 -27.75 -8.07
C ARG A 81 -17.20 -26.93 -9.08
N VAL A 82 -17.58 -25.69 -8.74
CA VAL A 82 -18.29 -24.79 -9.66
C VAL A 82 -17.40 -24.44 -10.85
N ILE A 83 -16.10 -24.18 -10.59
CA ILE A 83 -15.13 -23.87 -11.64
C ILE A 83 -14.86 -25.08 -12.53
N GLN A 84 -14.65 -26.26 -11.96
CA GLN A 84 -14.46 -27.50 -12.72
C GLN A 84 -15.66 -27.79 -13.62
N LYS A 85 -16.88 -27.53 -13.14
CA LYS A 85 -18.11 -27.65 -13.92
C LYS A 85 -18.18 -26.62 -15.05
N ALA A 86 -17.92 -25.33 -14.75
CA ALA A 86 -17.92 -24.25 -15.74
C ALA A 86 -16.83 -24.43 -16.81
N LEU A 87 -15.68 -25.01 -16.45
CA LEU A 87 -14.59 -25.32 -17.39
C LEU A 87 -14.93 -26.49 -18.33
N GLY A 88 -15.82 -27.41 -17.90
CA GLY A 88 -16.20 -28.60 -18.67
C GLY A 88 -17.41 -28.43 -19.59
N GLU A 89 -18.37 -27.58 -19.28
CA GLU A 89 -19.71 -27.56 -19.87
C GLU A 89 -20.05 -26.28 -20.66
N GLU A 90 -19.32 -25.16 -20.52
CA GLU A 90 -19.70 -23.90 -21.16
C GLU A 90 -18.79 -23.51 -22.32
N PRO A 91 -19.36 -22.97 -23.43
CA PRO A 91 -18.57 -22.33 -24.47
C PRO A 91 -17.79 -21.14 -23.87
N PHE A 92 -16.65 -20.84 -24.48
CA PHE A 92 -15.79 -19.73 -24.05
C PHE A 92 -16.58 -18.42 -24.00
N ASP A 93 -16.53 -17.79 -22.82
CA ASP A 93 -17.03 -16.45 -22.58
C ASP A 93 -15.89 -15.64 -21.92
N ASN A 94 -15.59 -14.46 -22.47
CA ASN A 94 -14.62 -13.53 -21.89
C ASN A 94 -14.93 -13.20 -20.42
N ALA A 95 -16.18 -13.33 -20.01
CA ALA A 95 -16.64 -13.12 -18.63
C ALA A 95 -16.27 -14.28 -17.66
N LEU A 96 -15.70 -15.40 -18.14
CA LEU A 96 -15.30 -16.50 -17.23
C LEU A 96 -14.27 -16.04 -16.20
N GLY A 97 -13.30 -15.21 -16.61
CA GLY A 97 -12.33 -14.60 -15.71
C GLY A 97 -12.98 -13.71 -14.66
N ASP A 98 -13.92 -12.86 -15.09
CA ASP A 98 -14.64 -11.93 -14.21
C ASP A 98 -15.56 -12.69 -13.22
N ARG A 99 -16.22 -13.78 -13.68
CA ARG A 99 -17.01 -14.65 -12.80
C ARG A 99 -16.15 -15.33 -11.75
N TYR A 100 -14.97 -15.82 -12.14
CA TYR A 100 -14.01 -16.41 -11.20
C TYR A 100 -13.57 -15.36 -10.15
N GLU A 101 -13.20 -14.17 -10.59
CA GLU A 101 -12.84 -13.09 -9.69
C GLU A 101 -13.97 -12.75 -8.70
N ALA A 102 -15.22 -12.72 -9.15
CA ALA A 102 -16.37 -12.42 -8.32
C ALA A 102 -16.63 -13.51 -7.25
N MET A 103 -16.20 -14.76 -7.49
CA MET A 103 -16.30 -15.86 -6.52
C MET A 103 -15.24 -15.78 -5.42
N LEU A 104 -14.07 -15.16 -5.69
CA LEU A 104 -13.01 -15.00 -4.68
C LEU A 104 -13.44 -13.99 -3.62
N SER A 105 -13.27 -14.36 -2.35
CA SER A 105 -13.57 -13.45 -1.24
C SER A 105 -12.62 -12.25 -1.20
N GLU A 106 -13.13 -11.07 -0.82
CA GLU A 106 -12.29 -9.85 -0.66
C GLU A 106 -11.12 -10.04 0.32
N SER A 107 -11.29 -10.90 1.34
CA SER A 107 -10.23 -11.17 2.30
C SER A 107 -9.12 -12.02 1.68
N HIS A 108 -9.46 -13.01 0.87
CA HIS A 108 -8.50 -13.82 0.12
C HIS A 108 -7.73 -12.92 -0.84
N LYS A 109 -8.42 -12.14 -1.68
CA LYS A 109 -7.81 -11.17 -2.60
C LYS A 109 -6.82 -10.24 -1.89
N ASN A 110 -7.23 -9.63 -0.77
CA ASN A 110 -6.36 -8.71 -0.02
C ASN A 110 -5.18 -9.39 0.67
N LYS A 111 -5.31 -10.64 1.12
CA LYS A 111 -4.23 -11.39 1.78
C LYS A 111 -3.16 -11.80 0.78
N GLU A 112 -3.58 -12.29 -0.36
CA GLU A 112 -2.70 -12.74 -1.44
C GLU A 112 -2.24 -11.59 -2.35
N GLY A 113 -2.83 -10.39 -2.21
CA GLY A 113 -2.53 -9.22 -3.05
C GLY A 113 -3.04 -9.40 -4.49
N ILE A 114 -4.09 -10.21 -4.67
CA ILE A 114 -4.68 -10.54 -5.97
C ILE A 114 -5.66 -9.45 -6.37
N PHE A 115 -5.39 -8.78 -7.48
CA PHE A 115 -6.29 -7.82 -8.11
C PHE A 115 -6.26 -8.06 -9.62
N TYR A 116 -7.36 -8.58 -10.16
CA TYR A 116 -7.46 -8.80 -11.61
C TYR A 116 -7.54 -7.46 -12.33
N THR A 117 -6.69 -7.30 -13.33
CA THR A 117 -6.58 -6.03 -14.05
C THR A 117 -7.74 -5.84 -15.02
N PRO A 118 -8.56 -4.78 -14.90
CA PRO A 118 -9.62 -4.49 -15.86
C PRO A 118 -9.11 -4.42 -17.30
N LEU A 119 -9.88 -4.95 -18.24
CA LEU A 119 -9.50 -4.99 -19.67
C LEU A 119 -9.14 -3.61 -20.23
N SER A 120 -9.85 -2.55 -19.81
CA SER A 120 -9.55 -1.18 -20.22
C SER A 120 -8.15 -0.71 -19.81
N ILE A 121 -7.63 -1.18 -18.67
CA ILE A 121 -6.26 -0.90 -18.23
C ILE A 121 -5.25 -1.73 -19.03
N VAL A 122 -5.55 -3.03 -19.27
CA VAL A 122 -4.72 -3.90 -20.12
C VAL A 122 -4.56 -3.29 -21.51
N GLU A 123 -5.66 -2.86 -22.12
CA GLU A 123 -5.69 -2.21 -23.43
C GLU A 123 -4.87 -0.93 -23.45
N ASP A 124 -5.01 -0.09 -22.42
CA ASP A 124 -4.24 1.14 -22.32
C ASP A 124 -2.74 0.87 -22.14
N MET A 125 -2.38 -0.06 -21.27
CA MET A 125 -0.97 -0.42 -21.02
C MET A 125 -0.30 -0.97 -22.28
N MET A 126 -1.00 -1.80 -23.05
CA MET A 126 -0.47 -2.48 -24.22
C MET A 126 -0.73 -1.74 -25.54
N ARG A 127 -1.40 -0.58 -25.52
CA ARG A 127 -1.84 0.16 -26.72
C ARG A 127 -0.70 0.33 -27.74
N GLU A 128 0.42 0.86 -27.29
CA GLU A 128 1.58 1.23 -28.13
C GLU A 128 2.59 0.08 -28.27
N ALA A 129 2.36 -1.05 -27.62
CA ALA A 129 3.27 -2.18 -27.69
C ALA A 129 3.15 -2.88 -29.05
N VAL A 130 4.20 -2.79 -29.84
CA VAL A 130 4.32 -3.51 -31.11
C VAL A 130 4.72 -4.94 -30.83
N MET A 131 3.95 -5.90 -31.32
CA MET A 131 4.14 -7.33 -31.17
C MET A 131 3.88 -8.04 -32.51
N ASN A 132 4.47 -9.20 -32.67
CA ASN A 132 4.28 -10.08 -33.83
C ASN A 132 4.39 -11.55 -33.40
N ALA A 133 4.32 -12.45 -34.36
CA ALA A 133 4.33 -13.89 -34.14
C ALA A 133 5.62 -14.40 -33.44
N ASP A 134 6.76 -13.71 -33.59
CA ASP A 134 8.04 -14.11 -33.04
C ASP A 134 8.35 -13.43 -31.69
N THR A 135 7.49 -12.50 -31.25
CA THR A 135 7.61 -11.83 -29.94
C THR A 135 7.49 -12.85 -28.81
N VAL A 136 8.50 -12.94 -27.95
CA VAL A 136 8.46 -13.75 -26.72
C VAL A 136 7.88 -12.89 -25.60
N PHE A 137 6.67 -13.26 -25.18
CA PHE A 137 5.86 -12.50 -24.21
C PHE A 137 5.81 -13.19 -22.85
N LEU A 138 5.84 -12.39 -21.77
CA LEU A 138 5.71 -12.89 -20.41
C LEU A 138 4.67 -12.09 -19.62
N ASP A 139 3.80 -12.82 -18.89
CA ASP A 139 3.07 -12.32 -17.73
C ASP A 139 3.40 -13.17 -16.49
N PRO A 140 4.26 -12.69 -15.58
CA PRO A 140 4.71 -13.45 -14.40
C PRO A 140 3.66 -13.59 -13.29
N CYS A 141 2.49 -12.95 -13.42
CA CYS A 141 1.34 -13.04 -12.49
C CYS A 141 0.05 -13.03 -13.30
N CYS A 142 -0.10 -14.05 -14.17
CA CYS A 142 -1.07 -13.98 -15.28
C CYS A 142 -2.54 -14.05 -14.85
N GLY A 143 -2.83 -14.52 -13.64
CA GLY A 143 -4.21 -14.71 -13.19
C GLY A 143 -5.02 -15.47 -14.23
N THR A 144 -6.21 -14.95 -14.57
CA THR A 144 -7.08 -15.52 -15.60
C THR A 144 -6.68 -15.15 -17.05
N GLY A 145 -5.52 -14.48 -17.25
CA GLY A 145 -4.87 -14.32 -18.55
C GLY A 145 -5.24 -13.08 -19.35
N ASN A 146 -5.67 -11.97 -18.74
CA ASN A 146 -6.06 -10.75 -19.48
C ASN A 146 -4.92 -10.19 -20.35
N PHE A 147 -3.68 -10.12 -19.84
CA PHE A 147 -2.52 -9.69 -20.63
C PHE A 147 -2.12 -10.74 -21.68
N LEU A 148 -2.25 -12.04 -21.38
CA LEU A 148 -1.96 -13.13 -22.32
C LEU A 148 -2.91 -13.11 -23.53
N VAL A 149 -4.21 -12.98 -23.28
CA VAL A 149 -5.23 -12.84 -24.34
C VAL A 149 -4.91 -11.62 -25.22
N LYS A 150 -4.58 -10.48 -24.57
CA LYS A 150 -4.25 -9.27 -25.32
C LYS A 150 -2.96 -9.40 -26.15
N ALA A 151 -1.98 -10.16 -25.67
CA ALA A 151 -0.78 -10.47 -26.45
C ALA A 151 -1.09 -11.33 -27.69
N VAL A 152 -1.97 -12.34 -27.56
CA VAL A 152 -2.47 -13.14 -28.69
C VAL A 152 -3.21 -12.27 -29.71
N GLU A 153 -4.12 -11.39 -29.26
CA GLU A 153 -4.81 -10.44 -30.15
C GLU A 153 -3.86 -9.52 -30.92
N LYS A 154 -2.67 -9.25 -30.34
CA LYS A 154 -1.58 -8.48 -30.98
C LYS A 154 -0.65 -9.32 -31.83
N GLY A 155 -0.94 -10.60 -32.03
CA GLY A 155 -0.25 -11.49 -32.96
C GLY A 155 0.83 -12.38 -32.34
N VAL A 156 0.97 -12.43 -31.02
CA VAL A 156 1.91 -13.35 -30.35
C VAL A 156 1.40 -14.79 -30.49
N ARG A 157 2.28 -15.71 -30.92
CA ARG A 157 1.93 -17.15 -31.02
C ARG A 157 1.88 -17.80 -29.63
N PRO A 158 1.00 -18.79 -29.40
CA PRO A 158 0.89 -19.50 -28.11
C PRO A 158 2.22 -20.11 -27.59
N GLN A 159 3.07 -20.62 -28.49
CA GLN A 159 4.38 -21.19 -28.13
C GLN A 159 5.40 -20.13 -27.63
N ASN A 160 5.16 -18.86 -27.89
CA ASN A 160 6.00 -17.75 -27.42
C ASN A 160 5.36 -17.00 -26.23
N LEU A 161 4.24 -17.53 -25.71
CA LEU A 161 3.46 -16.93 -24.65
C LEU A 161 3.76 -17.62 -23.33
N TYR A 162 4.37 -16.90 -22.40
CA TYR A 162 4.74 -17.39 -21.07
C TYR A 162 3.86 -16.73 -20.01
N GLY A 163 3.29 -17.56 -19.14
CA GLY A 163 2.47 -17.09 -18.01
C GLY A 163 2.75 -17.89 -16.74
N PHE A 164 2.79 -17.21 -15.60
CA PHE A 164 2.97 -17.84 -14.30
C PHE A 164 1.89 -17.34 -13.34
N ASP A 165 1.32 -18.23 -12.58
CA ASP A 165 0.50 -17.89 -11.42
C ASP A 165 0.58 -19.02 -10.39
N THR A 166 0.34 -18.73 -9.13
CA THR A 166 0.31 -19.73 -8.05
C THR A 166 -1.08 -20.33 -7.86
N ASP A 167 -2.10 -19.78 -8.53
CA ASP A 167 -3.48 -20.28 -8.50
C ASP A 167 -3.73 -21.22 -9.70
N PRO A 168 -3.89 -22.54 -9.45
CA PRO A 168 -4.11 -23.52 -10.54
C PRO A 168 -5.40 -23.27 -11.33
N ASN A 169 -6.45 -22.73 -10.68
CA ASN A 169 -7.72 -22.45 -11.34
C ASN A 169 -7.57 -21.25 -12.29
N ALA A 170 -6.88 -20.20 -11.87
CA ALA A 170 -6.59 -19.06 -12.71
C ALA A 170 -5.78 -19.46 -13.96
N VAL A 171 -4.72 -20.28 -13.77
CA VAL A 171 -3.89 -20.80 -14.86
C VAL A 171 -4.73 -21.63 -15.84
N MET A 172 -5.62 -22.49 -15.34
CA MET A 172 -6.49 -23.32 -16.17
C MET A 172 -7.44 -22.46 -17.02
N ILE A 173 -8.01 -21.40 -16.44
CA ILE A 173 -8.83 -20.43 -17.16
C ILE A 173 -8.00 -19.70 -18.21
N ALA A 174 -6.80 -19.24 -17.88
CA ALA A 174 -5.91 -18.56 -18.81
C ALA A 174 -5.55 -19.44 -20.02
N ARG A 175 -5.18 -20.71 -19.80
CA ARG A 175 -4.90 -21.69 -20.86
C ARG A 175 -6.12 -21.93 -21.74
N LYS A 176 -7.30 -22.13 -21.14
CA LYS A 176 -8.54 -22.32 -21.89
C LYS A 176 -8.82 -21.12 -22.80
N ARG A 177 -8.70 -19.89 -22.28
CA ARG A 177 -8.92 -18.67 -23.07
C ARG A 177 -7.97 -18.55 -24.25
N VAL A 178 -6.69 -18.85 -24.08
CA VAL A 178 -5.71 -18.85 -25.18
C VAL A 178 -6.04 -19.92 -26.21
N ARG A 179 -6.36 -21.14 -25.77
CA ARG A 179 -6.74 -22.25 -26.67
C ARG A 179 -7.98 -21.95 -27.50
N GLU A 180 -9.02 -21.38 -26.90
CA GLU A 180 -10.26 -21.03 -27.61
C GLU A 180 -10.03 -19.94 -28.69
N LEU A 181 -9.11 -19.01 -28.43
CA LEU A 181 -8.78 -17.96 -29.41
C LEU A 181 -7.88 -18.45 -30.55
N THR A 182 -7.03 -19.45 -30.31
CA THR A 182 -5.95 -19.79 -31.23
C THR A 182 -6.07 -21.22 -31.81
N GLY A 183 -6.87 -22.08 -31.19
CA GLY A 183 -6.89 -23.50 -31.45
C GLY A 183 -5.66 -24.27 -30.96
N CYS A 184 -4.71 -23.61 -30.27
CA CYS A 184 -3.45 -24.19 -29.82
C CYS A 184 -3.31 -24.15 -28.31
N GLU A 185 -2.58 -25.10 -27.73
CA GLU A 185 -2.27 -25.11 -26.32
C GLU A 185 -1.21 -24.03 -25.97
N ALA A 186 -1.32 -23.47 -24.76
CA ALA A 186 -0.36 -22.52 -24.20
C ALA A 186 0.54 -23.25 -23.17
N ASP A 187 1.49 -24.04 -23.65
CA ASP A 187 2.27 -24.97 -22.81
C ASP A 187 3.13 -24.26 -21.77
N HIS A 188 3.55 -23.01 -22.04
CA HIS A 188 4.36 -22.21 -21.12
C HIS A 188 3.54 -21.33 -20.16
N VAL A 189 2.21 -21.52 -20.13
CA VAL A 189 1.34 -20.92 -19.10
C VAL A 189 1.19 -21.95 -17.99
N VAL A 190 1.87 -21.77 -16.85
CA VAL A 190 2.06 -22.81 -15.84
C VAL A 190 1.72 -22.34 -14.43
N CYS A 191 1.24 -23.27 -13.58
CA CYS A 191 1.02 -23.04 -12.17
C CYS A 191 2.37 -23.15 -11.42
N ALA A 192 3.01 -21.99 -11.19
CA ALA A 192 4.30 -21.92 -10.51
C ALA A 192 4.56 -20.52 -9.93
N ASP A 193 5.41 -20.45 -8.90
CA ASP A 193 5.94 -19.18 -8.38
C ASP A 193 7.05 -18.66 -9.31
N PHE A 194 6.76 -17.57 -10.01
CA PHE A 194 7.73 -16.95 -10.93
C PHE A 194 9.03 -16.53 -10.22
N LEU A 195 8.96 -16.03 -8.98
CA LEU A 195 10.17 -15.64 -8.23
C LEU A 195 11.11 -16.82 -7.95
N GLN A 196 10.58 -18.05 -7.92
CA GLN A 196 11.41 -19.26 -7.81
C GLN A 196 11.90 -19.73 -9.17
N THR A 197 11.07 -19.62 -10.20
CA THR A 197 11.30 -20.22 -11.52
C THR A 197 12.18 -19.35 -12.42
N ALA A 198 12.11 -18.03 -12.30
CA ALA A 198 12.76 -17.08 -13.21
C ALA A 198 14.27 -17.33 -13.43
N PRO A 199 15.10 -17.70 -12.40
CA PRO A 199 16.54 -17.93 -12.63
C PRO A 199 16.84 -19.13 -13.54
N ALA A 200 15.93 -20.09 -13.64
CA ALA A 200 16.09 -21.31 -14.44
C ALA A 200 15.46 -21.22 -15.83
N LEU A 201 14.85 -20.09 -16.18
CA LEU A 201 14.20 -19.94 -17.49
C LEU A 201 15.24 -19.92 -18.62
N PRO A 202 15.07 -20.78 -19.63
CA PRO A 202 16.03 -20.89 -20.75
C PRO A 202 15.89 -19.76 -21.77
N VAL A 203 14.89 -18.91 -21.61
CA VAL A 203 14.53 -17.85 -22.56
C VAL A 203 14.65 -16.46 -21.94
N ARG A 204 14.76 -15.45 -22.80
CA ARG A 204 14.65 -14.02 -22.44
C ARG A 204 13.48 -13.43 -23.20
N PHE A 205 12.84 -12.40 -22.61
CA PHE A 205 11.56 -11.88 -23.06
C PHE A 205 11.72 -10.54 -23.79
N ASP A 206 10.97 -10.38 -24.89
CA ASP A 206 10.88 -9.13 -25.63
C ASP A 206 9.91 -8.17 -24.95
N LYS A 207 8.79 -8.70 -24.43
CA LYS A 207 7.71 -7.96 -23.81
C LYS A 207 7.26 -8.63 -22.52
N VAL A 208 7.15 -7.83 -21.46
CA VAL A 208 6.59 -8.24 -20.18
C VAL A 208 5.50 -7.25 -19.78
N PHE A 209 4.28 -7.71 -19.62
CA PHE A 209 3.16 -6.89 -19.12
C PHE A 209 2.47 -7.64 -18.00
N THR A 210 2.29 -6.98 -16.85
CA THR A 210 1.78 -7.66 -15.66
C THR A 210 1.27 -6.69 -14.61
N ASN A 211 0.42 -7.21 -13.73
CA ASN A 211 0.04 -6.62 -12.45
C ASN A 211 0.59 -7.50 -11.32
N PRO A 212 1.81 -7.25 -10.81
CA PRO A 212 2.38 -8.08 -9.75
C PRO A 212 1.60 -7.92 -8.44
N PRO A 213 1.61 -8.91 -7.53
CA PRO A 213 0.89 -8.83 -6.26
C PRO A 213 1.42 -7.68 -5.38
N TRP A 214 0.50 -6.88 -4.81
CA TRP A 214 0.83 -5.72 -3.97
C TRP A 214 0.72 -6.04 -2.49
N GLY A 215 1.83 -5.87 -1.74
CA GLY A 215 1.82 -6.02 -0.29
C GLY A 215 1.52 -7.43 0.20
N LYS A 216 1.65 -8.46 -0.64
CA LYS A 216 1.56 -9.86 -0.23
C LYS A 216 2.57 -10.15 0.86
N LYS A 217 2.10 -10.73 1.96
CA LYS A 217 2.95 -11.03 3.12
C LYS A 217 3.69 -12.36 2.90
N LEU A 218 4.87 -12.28 2.37
CA LEU A 218 5.80 -13.41 2.34
C LEU A 218 6.46 -13.61 3.72
N PRO A 219 6.79 -14.86 4.12
CA PRO A 219 7.66 -15.13 5.26
C PRO A 219 8.96 -14.32 5.16
N LYS A 220 9.46 -13.83 6.31
CA LYS A 220 10.64 -12.94 6.33
C LYS A 220 11.85 -13.58 5.63
N GLU A 221 12.10 -14.85 5.88
CA GLU A 221 13.23 -15.59 5.31
C GLU A 221 13.12 -15.67 3.78
N GLN A 222 11.98 -16.09 3.25
CA GLN A 222 11.72 -16.16 1.81
C GLN A 222 11.86 -14.79 1.13
N ARG A 223 11.32 -13.75 1.77
CA ARG A 223 11.44 -12.38 1.27
C ARG A 223 12.88 -11.90 1.19
N MET A 224 13.68 -12.22 2.21
CA MET A 224 15.11 -11.86 2.23
C MET A 224 15.92 -12.69 1.23
N ASP A 225 15.58 -13.97 1.02
CA ASP A 225 16.20 -14.80 -0.01
C ASP A 225 15.96 -14.23 -1.41
N TYR A 226 14.70 -13.88 -1.75
CA TYR A 226 14.39 -13.24 -3.03
C TYR A 226 15.09 -11.90 -3.18
N ALA A 227 15.11 -11.06 -2.13
CA ALA A 227 15.81 -9.77 -2.18
C ALA A 227 17.30 -9.93 -2.46
N LYS A 228 17.96 -10.92 -1.86
CA LYS A 228 19.35 -11.26 -2.12
C LYS A 228 19.55 -11.79 -3.55
N ARG A 229 18.72 -12.75 -3.96
CA ARG A 229 18.77 -13.39 -5.28
C ARG A 229 18.68 -12.38 -6.43
N TYR A 230 17.77 -11.43 -6.32
CA TYR A 230 17.50 -10.42 -7.35
C TYR A 230 18.17 -9.08 -7.08
N GLN A 231 19.02 -8.97 -6.06
CA GLN A 231 19.72 -7.74 -5.69
C GLN A 231 18.77 -6.54 -5.45
N ALA A 232 17.63 -6.82 -4.82
CA ALA A 232 16.57 -5.84 -4.62
C ALA A 232 16.85 -4.81 -3.49
N GLY A 233 18.00 -4.90 -2.83
CA GLY A 233 18.39 -4.00 -1.75
C GLY A 233 17.38 -4.01 -0.60
N SER A 234 16.91 -2.82 -0.22
CA SER A 234 15.90 -2.63 0.83
C SER A 234 14.45 -2.76 0.33
N SER A 235 14.25 -2.82 -0.99
CA SER A 235 12.91 -2.88 -1.61
C SER A 235 12.37 -4.31 -1.64
N THR A 236 11.90 -4.79 -0.49
CA THR A 236 11.48 -6.18 -0.28
C THR A 236 9.96 -6.39 -0.38
N ASP A 237 9.19 -5.40 -0.82
CA ASP A 237 7.78 -5.59 -1.16
C ASP A 237 7.64 -6.51 -2.38
N THR A 238 6.56 -7.28 -2.44
CA THR A 238 6.40 -8.30 -3.47
C THR A 238 6.46 -7.71 -4.88
N CYS A 239 5.77 -6.59 -5.14
CA CYS A 239 5.82 -5.97 -6.48
C CYS A 239 7.23 -5.49 -6.87
N SER A 240 8.07 -5.08 -5.90
CA SER A 240 9.47 -4.76 -6.13
C SER A 240 10.29 -6.00 -6.50
N LEU A 241 10.09 -7.10 -5.78
CA LEU A 241 10.79 -8.36 -6.08
C LEU A 241 10.47 -8.85 -7.50
N PHE A 242 9.19 -8.74 -7.92
CA PHE A 242 8.80 -9.05 -9.31
C PHE A 242 9.49 -8.12 -10.32
N LEU A 243 9.59 -6.81 -10.07
CA LEU A 243 10.32 -5.90 -10.95
C LEU A 243 11.77 -6.35 -11.16
N PHE A 244 12.50 -6.67 -10.07
CA PHE A 244 13.89 -7.10 -10.17
C PHE A 244 14.03 -8.47 -10.87
N ALA A 245 13.12 -9.40 -10.60
CA ALA A 245 13.09 -10.70 -11.28
C ALA A 245 12.81 -10.54 -12.78
N ILE A 246 11.87 -9.68 -13.17
CA ILE A 246 11.57 -9.37 -14.57
C ILE A 246 12.79 -8.78 -15.27
N LEU A 247 13.47 -7.81 -14.67
CA LEU A 247 14.69 -7.21 -15.23
C LEU A 247 15.78 -8.24 -15.49
N SER A 248 15.86 -9.31 -14.68
CA SER A 248 16.88 -10.36 -14.85
C SER A 248 16.63 -11.30 -16.06
N VAL A 249 15.41 -11.35 -16.56
CA VAL A 249 14.99 -12.24 -17.67
C VAL A 249 14.62 -11.48 -18.95
N LEU A 250 14.71 -10.17 -18.95
CA LEU A 250 14.39 -9.34 -20.10
C LEU A 250 15.54 -9.35 -21.13
N LYS A 251 15.22 -9.26 -22.42
CA LYS A 251 16.20 -9.02 -23.48
C LYS A 251 16.69 -7.57 -23.46
N PRO A 252 17.89 -7.28 -23.98
CA PRO A 252 18.25 -5.90 -24.30
C PRO A 252 17.17 -5.25 -25.16
N ASP A 253 16.83 -3.98 -24.88
CA ASP A 253 15.71 -3.26 -25.50
C ASP A 253 14.30 -3.84 -25.28
N GLY A 254 14.19 -4.88 -24.47
CA GLY A 254 12.90 -5.45 -24.08
C GLY A 254 12.03 -4.41 -23.35
N GLN A 255 10.70 -4.54 -23.51
CA GLN A 255 9.73 -3.61 -22.95
C GLN A 255 8.99 -4.22 -21.76
N ILE A 256 8.79 -3.41 -20.73
CA ILE A 256 8.05 -3.78 -19.51
C ILE A 256 6.88 -2.84 -19.32
N GLY A 257 5.69 -3.38 -19.10
CA GLY A 257 4.52 -2.68 -18.57
C GLY A 257 4.14 -3.23 -17.20
N LEU A 258 4.21 -2.42 -16.15
CA LEU A 258 3.84 -2.80 -14.79
C LEU A 258 2.68 -1.96 -14.29
N LEU A 259 1.70 -2.59 -13.67
CA LEU A 259 0.68 -1.92 -12.89
C LEU A 259 1.09 -1.97 -11.41
N LEU A 260 1.31 -0.81 -10.79
CA LEU A 260 1.89 -0.66 -9.47
C LEU A 260 0.98 0.16 -8.55
N PRO A 261 1.04 -0.03 -7.22
CA PRO A 261 0.32 0.84 -6.31
C PRO A 261 0.93 2.25 -6.30
N ASP A 262 0.13 3.28 -6.14
CA ASP A 262 0.58 4.68 -6.03
C ASP A 262 1.66 4.88 -4.94
N SER A 263 1.62 4.09 -3.89
CA SER A 263 2.65 4.07 -2.84
C SER A 263 4.06 3.73 -3.35
N PHE A 264 4.19 2.97 -4.45
CA PHE A 264 5.48 2.64 -5.06
C PHE A 264 6.27 3.90 -5.44
N PHE A 265 5.62 4.94 -5.88
CA PHE A 265 6.23 6.14 -6.45
C PHE A 265 6.78 7.12 -5.40
N LYS A 266 6.43 6.94 -4.12
CA LYS A 266 6.70 7.94 -3.06
C LYS A 266 7.14 7.38 -1.71
N ILE A 267 6.84 6.12 -1.35
CA ILE A 267 7.19 5.57 -0.04
C ILE A 267 8.64 5.04 -0.03
N ALA A 268 9.33 5.24 1.10
CA ALA A 268 10.76 4.93 1.26
C ALA A 268 11.12 3.47 0.96
N VAL A 269 10.27 2.51 1.33
CA VAL A 269 10.54 1.07 1.13
C VAL A 269 10.75 0.69 -0.35
N PHE A 270 10.27 1.51 -1.28
CA PHE A 270 10.40 1.28 -2.72
C PHE A 270 11.57 2.05 -3.36
N GLU A 271 12.46 2.66 -2.58
CA GLU A 271 13.53 3.52 -3.12
C GLU A 271 14.45 2.77 -4.09
N ASP A 272 14.95 1.57 -3.72
CA ASP A 272 15.86 0.81 -4.60
C ASP A 272 15.14 0.31 -5.87
N ALA A 273 13.85 -0.02 -5.76
CA ALA A 273 13.04 -0.38 -6.92
C ALA A 273 12.84 0.83 -7.87
N ARG A 274 12.61 2.04 -7.34
CA ARG A 274 12.56 3.27 -8.16
C ARG A 274 13.89 3.57 -8.83
N LYS A 275 15.02 3.39 -8.12
CA LYS A 275 16.36 3.48 -8.73
C LYS A 275 16.51 2.51 -9.90
N ALA A 276 16.01 1.27 -9.75
CA ALA A 276 16.06 0.29 -10.83
C ALA A 276 15.20 0.71 -12.03
N VAL A 277 13.99 1.25 -11.80
CA VAL A 277 13.13 1.84 -12.83
C VAL A 277 13.83 2.99 -13.56
N LEU A 278 14.43 3.93 -12.82
CA LEU A 278 15.08 5.11 -13.38
C LEU A 278 16.42 4.84 -14.08
N ARG A 279 16.99 3.65 -13.89
CA ARG A 279 18.14 3.17 -14.70
C ARG A 279 17.73 2.67 -16.08
N GLN A 280 16.44 2.37 -16.29
CA GLN A 280 15.88 2.02 -17.58
C GLN A 280 15.38 3.27 -18.31
N THR A 281 15.01 3.17 -19.58
CA THR A 281 14.31 4.22 -20.29
C THR A 281 12.85 4.21 -19.89
N LEU A 282 12.44 5.15 -19.03
CA LEU A 282 11.06 5.31 -18.57
C LEU A 282 10.25 6.03 -19.67
N GLN A 283 9.33 5.35 -20.31
CA GLN A 283 8.56 5.88 -21.43
C GLN A 283 7.28 6.60 -20.97
N ARG A 284 6.52 5.97 -20.08
CA ARG A 284 5.22 6.49 -19.62
C ARG A 284 4.93 6.14 -18.16
N VAL A 285 4.30 7.06 -17.45
CA VAL A 285 3.68 6.87 -16.13
C VAL A 285 2.24 7.38 -16.20
N LYS A 286 1.26 6.52 -15.88
CA LYS A 286 -0.15 6.88 -15.97
C LYS A 286 -0.92 6.45 -14.73
N ASP A 287 -1.62 7.41 -14.13
CA ASP A 287 -2.56 7.18 -13.03
C ASP A 287 -3.92 6.68 -13.58
N HIS A 288 -4.36 5.53 -13.11
CA HIS A 288 -5.66 4.93 -13.42
C HIS A 288 -6.71 5.18 -12.31
N GLY A 289 -6.37 6.00 -11.32
CA GLY A 289 -7.25 6.22 -10.16
C GLY A 289 -7.39 4.97 -9.29
N LYS A 290 -8.60 4.65 -8.90
CA LYS A 290 -8.90 3.52 -8.00
C LYS A 290 -9.75 2.47 -8.72
N PRO A 291 -9.17 1.64 -9.57
CA PRO A 291 -9.91 0.66 -10.37
C PRO A 291 -10.37 -0.57 -9.57
N PHE A 292 -9.85 -0.79 -8.34
CA PHE A 292 -10.13 -1.96 -7.51
C PHE A 292 -11.00 -1.56 -6.32
N ASP A 293 -12.33 -1.56 -6.47
CA ASP A 293 -13.34 -1.27 -5.44
C ASP A 293 -12.99 -0.06 -4.53
N ASN A 294 -12.33 0.95 -5.10
CA ASN A 294 -11.85 2.15 -4.41
C ASN A 294 -10.82 1.92 -3.28
N LEU A 295 -10.19 0.75 -3.23
CA LEU A 295 -9.23 0.41 -2.18
C LEU A 295 -7.85 1.02 -2.44
N TYR A 296 -7.31 0.85 -3.65
CA TYR A 296 -5.95 1.26 -4.00
C TYR A 296 -5.94 2.08 -5.29
N SER A 297 -5.11 3.13 -5.31
CA SER A 297 -4.78 3.82 -6.56
C SER A 297 -3.74 3.02 -7.31
N ALA A 298 -3.99 2.81 -8.61
CA ALA A 298 -3.16 2.05 -9.53
C ALA A 298 -2.48 2.97 -10.54
N VAL A 299 -1.20 2.78 -10.74
CA VAL A 299 -0.39 3.56 -11.69
C VAL A 299 0.38 2.60 -12.58
N SER A 300 0.25 2.75 -13.89
CA SER A 300 1.06 1.97 -14.81
C SER A 300 2.35 2.68 -15.17
N VAL A 301 3.42 1.89 -15.29
CA VAL A 301 4.69 2.33 -15.86
C VAL A 301 5.02 1.53 -17.10
N LEU A 302 5.55 2.21 -18.11
CA LEU A 302 6.07 1.60 -19.32
C LEU A 302 7.57 1.91 -19.41
N LEU A 303 8.37 0.87 -19.47
CA LEU A 303 9.82 0.93 -19.50
C LEU A 303 10.37 0.20 -20.73
N ARG A 304 11.52 0.66 -21.25
CA ARG A 304 12.37 -0.10 -22.15
C ARG A 304 13.70 -0.37 -21.45
N GLN A 305 14.16 -1.61 -21.48
CA GLN A 305 15.48 -1.98 -20.93
C GLN A 305 16.58 -1.26 -21.72
N GLY A 306 17.52 -0.71 -21.00
CA GLY A 306 18.64 0.03 -21.57
C GLY A 306 19.13 1.09 -20.58
N ASN A 307 20.21 1.75 -20.91
CA ASN A 307 20.67 2.90 -20.12
C ASN A 307 19.72 4.06 -20.36
N GLY A 308 19.07 4.54 -19.29
CA GLY A 308 18.20 5.71 -19.37
C GLY A 308 18.95 6.86 -20.03
N GLU A 309 18.47 7.32 -21.18
CA GLU A 309 19.05 8.45 -21.89
C GLU A 309 18.87 9.71 -21.04
N LEU A 310 19.92 10.52 -20.90
CA LEU A 310 19.87 11.77 -20.11
C LEU A 310 18.77 12.72 -20.57
N ASP A 311 18.44 12.72 -21.87
CA ASP A 311 17.44 13.59 -22.48
C ASP A 311 16.06 12.92 -22.65
N ASN A 312 15.86 11.72 -22.07
CA ASN A 312 14.59 11.02 -22.21
C ASN A 312 13.42 11.81 -21.60
N MET A 313 12.37 11.98 -22.41
CA MET A 313 11.14 12.66 -22.03
C MET A 313 10.04 11.65 -21.72
N VAL A 314 9.65 11.58 -20.47
CA VAL A 314 8.62 10.69 -19.93
C VAL A 314 7.23 11.29 -20.12
N SER A 315 6.31 10.55 -20.74
CA SER A 315 4.88 10.93 -20.75
C SER A 315 4.28 10.65 -19.38
N CYS A 316 3.75 11.68 -18.71
CA CYS A 316 3.06 11.60 -17.44
C CYS A 316 1.57 11.91 -17.65
N ASN A 317 0.69 11.07 -17.11
CA ASN A 317 -0.74 11.29 -17.12
C ASN A 317 -1.29 11.17 -15.69
N CYS A 318 -1.79 12.28 -15.17
CA CYS A 318 -2.36 12.37 -13.84
C CYS A 318 -3.58 13.30 -13.85
N ASN A 319 -4.66 12.95 -13.16
CA ASN A 319 -5.90 13.75 -13.10
C ASN A 319 -6.45 14.16 -14.48
N LYS A 320 -6.36 13.24 -15.47
CA LYS A 320 -6.77 13.47 -16.87
C LYS A 320 -5.94 14.53 -17.62
N GLN A 321 -4.85 14.99 -17.04
CA GLN A 321 -3.88 15.87 -17.71
C GLN A 321 -2.70 15.03 -18.19
N GLU A 322 -2.25 15.31 -19.40
CA GLU A 322 -1.06 14.70 -19.98
C GLU A 322 0.02 15.76 -20.18
N PHE A 323 1.23 15.45 -19.76
CA PHE A 323 2.39 16.33 -19.90
C PHE A 323 3.67 15.51 -20.01
N ARG A 324 4.74 16.12 -20.46
CA ARG A 324 6.06 15.48 -20.59
C ARG A 324 7.05 16.06 -19.60
N ARG A 325 7.89 15.18 -19.05
CA ARG A 325 8.95 15.56 -18.11
C ARG A 325 10.25 14.86 -18.46
N SER A 326 11.38 15.55 -18.26
CA SER A 326 12.68 14.89 -18.33
C SER A 326 12.80 13.80 -17.26
N GLN A 327 13.27 12.62 -17.63
CA GLN A 327 13.57 11.53 -16.68
C GLN A 327 14.58 11.98 -15.64
N GLN A 328 15.53 12.83 -16.00
CA GLN A 328 16.53 13.39 -15.10
C GLN A 328 15.90 14.16 -13.93
N SER A 329 14.72 14.76 -14.13
CA SER A 329 14.00 15.47 -13.08
C SER A 329 13.62 14.56 -11.91
N PHE A 330 13.32 13.28 -12.15
CA PHE A 330 13.02 12.31 -11.11
C PHE A 330 14.27 11.84 -10.34
N LEU A 331 15.43 11.81 -10.99
CA LEU A 331 16.70 11.46 -10.34
C LEU A 331 17.12 12.45 -9.25
N ARG A 332 16.66 13.70 -9.35
CA ARG A 332 16.92 14.78 -8.39
C ARG A 332 15.96 14.78 -7.21
N MET A 333 14.86 14.00 -7.27
CA MET A 333 13.86 13.96 -6.20
C MET A 333 14.39 13.20 -4.97
N PRO A 334 14.01 13.61 -3.75
CA PRO A 334 14.32 12.85 -2.54
C PRO A 334 13.90 11.39 -2.70
N ARG A 335 14.79 10.47 -2.34
CA ARG A 335 14.57 9.00 -2.48
C ARG A 335 14.19 8.56 -3.90
N HIS A 336 14.58 9.31 -4.93
CA HIS A 336 14.23 9.02 -6.32
C HIS A 336 12.70 8.89 -6.51
N ASN A 337 11.92 9.70 -5.80
CA ASN A 337 10.47 9.72 -5.96
C ASN A 337 10.10 10.07 -7.40
N ILE A 338 9.21 9.28 -7.98
CA ILE A 338 8.71 9.53 -9.34
C ILE A 338 7.41 10.32 -9.17
N ASN A 339 7.54 11.63 -8.93
CA ASN A 339 6.44 12.55 -8.68
C ASN A 339 5.69 12.93 -9.97
N TYR A 340 5.11 11.92 -10.62
CA TYR A 340 4.36 12.01 -11.88
C TYR A 340 3.12 12.94 -11.81
N TRP A 341 2.70 13.34 -10.61
CA TRP A 341 1.60 14.29 -10.35
C TRP A 341 2.01 15.76 -10.51
N THR A 342 3.31 16.06 -10.59
CA THR A 342 3.84 17.43 -10.73
C THR A 342 3.88 17.83 -12.20
N GLY A 343 3.11 18.86 -12.58
CA GLY A 343 3.08 19.39 -13.95
C GLY A 343 4.39 20.09 -14.37
N ALA A 344 4.49 20.46 -15.64
CA ALA A 344 5.73 21.02 -16.18
C ALA A 344 6.09 22.39 -15.57
N GLN A 345 5.08 23.24 -15.29
CA GLN A 345 5.29 24.56 -14.67
C GLN A 345 5.72 24.44 -13.22
N GLU A 346 5.05 23.57 -12.46
CA GLU A 346 5.37 23.27 -11.07
C GLU A 346 6.77 22.66 -10.95
N GLN A 347 7.18 21.85 -11.93
CA GLN A 347 8.49 21.22 -11.94
C GLN A 347 9.63 22.25 -12.00
N SER A 348 9.52 23.28 -12.81
CA SER A 348 10.53 24.33 -12.91
C SER A 348 10.72 25.07 -11.57
N LEU A 349 9.61 25.39 -10.90
CA LEU A 349 9.65 25.97 -9.57
C LEU A 349 10.24 25.02 -8.53
N LEU A 350 9.85 23.75 -8.58
CA LEU A 350 10.36 22.72 -7.67
C LEU A 350 11.89 22.58 -7.80
N GLU A 351 12.42 22.53 -9.01
CA GLU A 351 13.86 22.45 -9.27
C GLU A 351 14.61 23.70 -8.77
N GLU A 352 14.05 24.89 -8.98
CA GLU A 352 14.62 26.13 -8.42
C GLU A 352 14.70 26.08 -6.90
N LEU A 353 13.64 25.64 -6.21
CA LEU A 353 13.60 25.54 -4.76
C LEU A 353 14.60 24.51 -4.22
N LEU A 354 14.71 23.35 -4.89
CA LEU A 354 15.66 22.31 -4.51
C LEU A 354 17.13 22.75 -4.69
N GLN A 355 17.41 23.59 -5.70
CA GLN A 355 18.76 24.13 -5.92
C GLN A 355 19.13 25.22 -4.90
N ARG A 356 18.16 26.02 -4.44
CA ARG A 356 18.40 27.17 -3.55
C ARG A 356 18.44 26.84 -2.08
N SER A 357 18.01 25.65 -1.68
CA SER A 357 17.96 25.27 -0.26
C SER A 357 18.76 24.02 0.03
N SER A 358 19.75 24.16 0.90
CA SER A 358 20.49 23.03 1.50
C SER A 358 20.05 22.74 2.95
N LEU A 359 19.24 23.61 3.56
CA LEU A 359 18.81 23.46 4.95
C LEU A 359 17.70 22.39 5.04
N THR A 360 17.90 21.40 5.88
CA THR A 360 16.93 20.34 6.18
C THR A 360 16.97 19.99 7.68
N LEU A 361 16.01 19.22 8.17
CA LEU A 361 15.99 18.70 9.55
C LEU A 361 16.85 17.45 9.77
N LYS A 362 17.48 16.93 8.72
CA LYS A 362 18.26 15.70 8.82
C LYS A 362 19.51 15.89 9.68
N GLY A 363 19.55 15.18 10.81
CA GLY A 363 20.65 15.27 11.76
C GLY A 363 20.59 16.46 12.72
N HIS A 364 19.53 17.28 12.68
CA HIS A 364 19.37 18.49 13.48
C HIS A 364 18.14 18.48 14.39
N ALA A 365 17.57 17.32 14.65
CA ALA A 365 16.40 17.20 15.51
C ALA A 365 16.29 15.84 16.18
N THR A 366 15.81 15.84 17.40
CA THR A 366 15.42 14.65 18.14
C THR A 366 13.91 14.44 18.05
N TRP A 367 13.47 13.26 17.64
CA TRP A 367 12.09 12.95 17.30
C TRP A 367 11.38 12.14 18.38
N GLY A 368 10.10 12.44 18.60
CA GLY A 368 9.23 11.69 19.50
C GLY A 368 7.86 11.42 18.90
N MET A 369 7.37 10.20 19.07
CA MET A 369 5.98 9.90 18.75
C MET A 369 5.06 10.28 19.88
N GLY A 370 3.81 10.57 19.57
CA GLY A 370 2.77 10.76 20.57
C GLY A 370 2.40 9.46 21.28
N ILE A 371 1.78 9.58 22.45
CA ILE A 371 1.44 8.48 23.35
C ILE A 371 0.46 7.51 22.67
N VAL A 372 0.78 6.22 22.67
CA VAL A 372 -0.10 5.12 22.31
C VAL A 372 -0.59 4.47 23.60
N THR A 373 -1.80 4.81 24.03
CA THR A 373 -2.36 4.31 25.30
C THR A 373 -2.80 2.84 25.23
N GLY A 374 -2.94 2.27 24.01
CA GLY A 374 -3.59 0.97 23.77
C GLY A 374 -5.13 1.06 23.76
N ASN A 375 -5.73 1.90 24.60
CA ASN A 375 -7.18 2.15 24.64
C ASN A 375 -7.49 3.58 25.10
N ASN A 376 -7.60 4.51 24.17
CA ASN A 376 -7.89 5.90 24.47
C ASN A 376 -9.22 6.11 25.20
N ALA A 377 -10.25 5.28 24.94
CA ALA A 377 -11.54 5.40 25.59
C ALA A 377 -11.46 5.13 27.09
N LYS A 378 -10.60 4.19 27.49
CA LYS A 378 -10.36 3.82 28.89
C LYS A 378 -9.40 4.82 29.56
N MET A 379 -8.30 5.16 28.90
CA MET A 379 -7.17 5.88 29.49
C MET A 379 -7.32 7.41 29.46
N CYS A 380 -8.07 7.97 28.50
CA CYS A 380 -8.27 9.41 28.39
C CYS A 380 -9.59 9.85 29.04
N LYS A 381 -9.52 10.79 29.98
CA LYS A 381 -10.69 11.37 30.64
C LYS A 381 -11.14 12.65 29.92
N ARG A 382 -12.45 12.90 29.86
CA ARG A 382 -13.01 14.11 29.21
C ARG A 382 -13.10 15.32 30.16
N SER A 383 -13.00 15.10 31.45
CA SER A 383 -13.06 16.14 32.48
C SER A 383 -11.77 16.19 33.26
N TRP A 384 -11.30 17.38 33.55
CA TRP A 384 -10.14 17.57 34.41
C TRP A 384 -10.45 17.16 35.85
N ARG A 385 -9.48 16.53 36.51
CA ARG A 385 -9.46 16.23 37.94
C ARG A 385 -8.04 16.44 38.47
N LYS A 386 -7.89 16.71 39.76
CA LYS A 386 -6.60 16.84 40.42
C LYS A 386 -5.70 15.62 40.11
N GLY A 387 -4.48 15.84 39.70
CA GLY A 387 -3.52 14.80 39.32
C GLY A 387 -3.55 14.41 37.84
N LEU A 388 -4.54 14.85 37.04
CA LEU A 388 -4.55 14.65 35.61
C LEU A 388 -3.87 15.79 34.85
N VAL A 389 -3.16 15.45 33.79
CA VAL A 389 -2.53 16.39 32.87
C VAL A 389 -3.24 16.44 31.51
N PRO A 390 -3.28 17.62 30.86
CA PRO A 390 -3.92 17.73 29.55
C PRO A 390 -3.13 16.97 28.48
N VAL A 391 -3.85 16.32 27.56
CA VAL A 391 -3.27 15.64 26.40
C VAL A 391 -4.00 16.05 25.11
N TYR A 392 -3.25 16.21 24.04
CA TYR A 392 -3.73 16.76 22.79
C TYR A 392 -3.64 15.73 21.65
N ARG A 393 -4.62 15.78 20.77
CA ARG A 393 -4.66 14.96 19.55
C ARG A 393 -4.17 15.78 18.36
N GLY A 394 -3.83 15.12 17.25
CA GLY A 394 -3.48 15.83 16.03
C GLY A 394 -4.50 16.90 15.63
N LYS A 395 -5.82 16.62 15.70
CA LYS A 395 -6.89 17.57 15.37
C LYS A 395 -7.02 18.78 16.30
N ASP A 396 -6.35 18.75 17.44
CA ASP A 396 -6.33 19.85 18.41
C ASP A 396 -5.20 20.86 18.09
N ILE A 397 -4.24 20.47 17.23
CA ILE A 397 -3.13 21.31 16.74
C ILE A 397 -3.64 22.10 15.51
N LEU A 398 -3.44 23.40 15.52
CA LEU A 398 -3.70 24.31 14.40
C LEU A 398 -2.40 25.04 14.04
N PRO A 399 -2.27 25.64 12.85
CA PRO A 399 -1.09 26.40 12.49
C PRO A 399 -0.82 27.50 13.53
N GLY A 400 0.31 27.41 14.23
CA GLY A 400 0.74 28.37 15.27
C GLY A 400 -0.14 28.45 16.53
N ARG A 401 -1.16 27.61 16.68
CA ARG A 401 -2.03 27.62 17.90
C ARG A 401 -2.53 26.22 18.27
N LEU A 402 -2.91 26.07 19.54
CA LEU A 402 -3.44 24.85 20.10
C LEU A 402 -4.85 25.09 20.64
N LYS A 403 -5.80 24.19 20.38
CA LYS A 403 -7.14 24.24 20.95
C LYS A 403 -7.06 23.99 22.46
N ALA A 404 -8.09 24.40 23.21
CA ALA A 404 -8.25 23.99 24.59
C ALA A 404 -8.27 22.46 24.74
N ALA A 405 -7.66 21.95 25.80
CA ALA A 405 -7.61 20.53 26.08
C ALA A 405 -9.02 19.94 26.25
N GLN A 406 -9.29 18.84 25.56
CA GLN A 406 -10.55 18.10 25.66
C GLN A 406 -10.35 16.75 26.34
N TYR A 407 -9.10 16.36 26.56
CA TYR A 407 -8.73 15.09 27.16
C TYR A 407 -7.61 15.29 28.17
N TYR A 408 -7.63 14.42 29.16
CA TYR A 408 -6.68 14.41 30.28
C TYR A 408 -6.24 12.98 30.54
N ILE A 409 -4.98 12.79 30.90
CA ILE A 409 -4.37 11.51 31.23
C ILE A 409 -3.75 11.56 32.62
N ASN A 410 -3.64 10.39 33.26
CA ASN A 410 -2.98 10.25 34.54
C ASN A 410 -1.50 9.92 34.31
N PRO A 411 -0.54 10.74 34.78
CA PRO A 411 0.88 10.41 34.69
C PRO A 411 1.27 9.10 35.36
N LEU A 412 0.52 8.66 36.36
CA LEU A 412 0.75 7.36 37.02
C LEU A 412 0.50 6.16 36.09
N ASP A 413 -0.27 6.36 35.01
CA ASP A 413 -0.56 5.32 34.01
C ASP A 413 0.53 5.21 32.91
N PHE A 414 1.54 6.09 32.86
CA PHE A 414 2.57 6.10 31.84
C PHE A 414 3.30 4.75 31.66
N PRO A 415 3.68 4.03 32.74
CA PRO A 415 4.30 2.70 32.60
C PRO A 415 3.39 1.64 31.96
N HIS A 416 2.08 1.88 31.95
CA HIS A 416 1.06 0.97 31.42
C HIS A 416 0.62 1.28 29.99
N TYR A 417 1.14 2.35 29.40
CA TYR A 417 0.85 2.68 28.01
C TYR A 417 1.58 1.75 27.05
N GLN A 418 0.95 1.45 25.93
CA GLN A 418 1.51 0.53 24.95
C GLN A 418 2.83 1.06 24.36
N GLN A 419 2.92 2.39 24.14
CA GLN A 419 4.14 3.03 23.67
C GLN A 419 4.12 4.53 24.00
N MET A 420 5.29 5.04 24.40
CA MET A 420 5.51 6.43 24.72
C MET A 420 6.96 6.81 24.36
N ALA A 421 7.17 8.02 23.87
CA ALA A 421 8.52 8.56 23.73
C ALA A 421 9.17 8.78 25.12
N PRO A 422 10.49 8.85 25.23
CA PRO A 422 11.17 9.25 26.47
C PRO A 422 10.61 10.54 27.05
N LEU A 423 10.43 10.58 28.38
CA LEU A 423 9.81 11.73 29.08
C LEU A 423 10.56 13.05 28.86
N GLU A 424 11.86 12.99 28.69
CA GLU A 424 12.73 14.14 28.38
C GLU A 424 12.24 14.91 27.15
N ARG A 425 11.74 14.20 26.14
CA ARG A 425 11.21 14.83 24.91
C ARG A 425 9.90 15.58 25.16
N TYR A 426 9.05 15.08 26.07
CA TYR A 426 7.86 15.84 26.49
C TYR A 426 8.23 17.02 27.37
N GLY A 427 9.25 16.87 28.25
CA GLY A 427 9.75 17.86 29.16
C GLY A 427 10.68 18.92 28.54
N ALA A 428 11.01 18.80 27.24
CA ALA A 428 11.84 19.81 26.57
C ALA A 428 11.28 21.23 26.76
N PRO A 429 12.12 22.25 27.07
CA PRO A 429 11.67 23.62 27.27
C PRO A 429 10.89 24.16 26.05
N GLU A 430 11.36 23.83 24.87
CA GLU A 430 10.75 24.17 23.61
C GLU A 430 10.74 22.93 22.67
N LYS A 431 9.60 22.65 22.06
CA LYS A 431 9.47 21.60 21.05
C LYS A 431 8.40 21.93 20.04
N LEU A 432 8.51 21.35 18.85
CA LEU A 432 7.45 21.38 17.86
C LEU A 432 6.56 20.14 18.01
N ILE A 433 5.26 20.36 18.13
CA ILE A 433 4.26 19.29 18.02
C ILE A 433 3.53 19.44 16.69
N TYR A 434 3.26 18.34 16.00
CA TYR A 434 2.66 18.38 14.68
C TYR A 434 1.66 17.25 14.44
N ARG A 435 0.74 17.48 13.50
CA ARG A 435 -0.21 16.44 13.08
C ARG A 435 0.52 15.32 12.36
N PHE A 436 0.31 14.08 12.80
CA PHE A 436 0.84 12.91 12.12
C PHE A 436 0.00 12.51 10.89
N ILE A 437 -1.34 12.58 10.99
CA ILE A 437 -2.27 12.32 9.88
C ILE A 437 -2.86 13.64 9.44
N SER A 438 -2.44 14.12 8.28
CA SER A 438 -2.86 15.38 7.70
C SER A 438 -2.43 15.48 6.24
N SER A 439 -3.24 16.13 5.40
CA SER A 439 -2.86 16.52 4.03
C SER A 439 -2.00 17.80 3.99
N ARG A 440 -1.82 18.45 5.14
CA ARG A 440 -1.03 19.68 5.27
C ARG A 440 -0.09 19.58 6.45
N LEU A 441 1.06 20.25 6.35
CA LEU A 441 1.95 20.49 7.47
C LEU A 441 1.24 21.40 8.48
N VAL A 442 1.11 20.93 9.73
CA VAL A 442 0.46 21.67 10.80
C VAL A 442 1.30 21.54 12.06
N PHE A 443 2.03 22.61 12.39
CA PHE A 443 2.96 22.67 13.48
C PHE A 443 2.57 23.71 14.52
N TYR A 444 2.89 23.43 15.76
CA TYR A 444 2.76 24.33 16.90
C TYR A 444 4.02 24.26 17.76
N CYS A 445 4.60 25.42 18.09
CA CYS A 445 5.71 25.51 19.03
C CYS A 445 5.17 25.44 20.46
N ASP A 446 5.52 24.37 21.17
CA ASP A 446 5.09 24.13 22.56
C ASP A 446 6.20 24.46 23.54
N THR A 447 5.92 25.43 24.42
CA THR A 447 6.79 25.89 25.52
C THR A 447 6.24 25.54 26.89
N ARG A 448 5.21 24.71 26.98
CA ARG A 448 4.53 24.33 28.23
C ARG A 448 4.55 22.81 28.48
N GLN A 449 5.51 22.08 27.91
CA GLN A 449 5.78 20.66 28.11
C GLN A 449 4.51 19.77 27.98
N ARG A 450 3.65 20.05 26.97
CA ARG A 450 2.38 19.36 26.80
C ARG A 450 2.57 17.94 26.23
N TYR A 451 1.64 17.06 26.59
CA TYR A 451 1.57 15.70 26.09
C TYR A 451 0.68 15.62 24.86
N VAL A 452 1.04 14.73 23.91
CA VAL A 452 0.26 14.47 22.70
C VAL A 452 0.00 12.98 22.51
N LEU A 453 -1.17 12.64 21.94
CA LEU A 453 -1.51 11.27 21.56
C LEU A 453 -0.95 10.94 20.15
N ASN A 454 -0.91 9.67 19.80
CA ASN A 454 -0.34 9.10 18.57
C ASN A 454 -0.90 9.63 17.23
N SER A 455 -1.91 10.47 17.24
CA SER A 455 -2.33 11.25 16.06
C SER A 455 -1.51 12.54 15.85
N ALA A 456 -0.58 12.82 16.77
CA ALA A 456 0.42 13.86 16.70
C ALA A 456 1.79 13.29 17.06
N ASN A 457 2.84 13.90 16.54
CA ASN A 457 4.22 13.62 16.88
C ASN A 457 4.92 14.91 17.32
N MET A 458 6.17 14.80 17.76
CA MET A 458 6.96 15.93 18.18
C MET A 458 8.40 15.85 17.70
N LEU A 459 9.06 16.98 17.66
CA LEU A 459 10.51 17.09 17.50
C LEU A 459 11.06 18.19 18.41
N VAL A 460 12.28 18.02 18.83
CA VAL A 460 13.11 18.99 19.55
C VAL A 460 14.29 19.31 18.65
N LEU A 461 14.53 20.58 18.37
CA LEU A 461 15.67 21.01 17.58
C LEU A 461 16.95 20.91 18.39
N ASP A 462 18.05 20.64 17.71
CA ASP A 462 19.37 20.75 18.28
C ASP A 462 19.77 22.25 18.41
N ASP A 463 20.61 22.58 19.37
CA ASP A 463 20.95 23.97 19.71
C ASP A 463 21.67 24.72 18.57
N ASP A 464 22.30 24.00 17.65
CA ASP A 464 23.03 24.55 16.49
C ASP A 464 22.14 24.81 15.27
N PHE A 465 20.83 24.46 15.34
CA PHE A 465 19.93 24.70 14.22
C PHE A 465 19.69 26.21 14.02
N PRO A 466 19.78 26.73 12.76
CA PRO A 466 19.81 28.17 12.51
C PRO A 466 18.48 28.91 12.75
N LEU A 467 17.40 28.19 13.05
CA LEU A 467 16.07 28.75 13.33
C LEU A 467 15.61 28.31 14.73
N SER A 468 14.94 29.20 15.43
CA SER A 468 14.17 28.83 16.63
C SER A 468 12.99 27.92 16.24
N ALA A 469 12.47 27.14 17.17
CA ALA A 469 11.31 26.29 16.93
C ALA A 469 10.07 27.10 16.48
N LYS A 470 9.92 28.33 16.97
CA LYS A 470 8.85 29.25 16.58
C LYS A 470 8.98 29.70 15.11
N GLU A 471 10.19 30.07 14.67
CA GLU A 471 10.47 30.45 13.28
C GLU A 471 10.28 29.25 12.35
N LEU A 472 10.82 28.08 12.72
CA LEU A 472 10.63 26.86 11.94
C LEU A 472 9.15 26.48 11.80
N ALA A 473 8.36 26.60 12.89
CA ALA A 473 6.91 26.36 12.82
C ALA A 473 6.23 27.32 11.83
N ALA A 474 6.63 28.59 11.77
CA ALA A 474 6.09 29.56 10.84
C ALA A 474 6.42 29.17 9.37
N VAL A 475 7.67 28.79 9.11
CA VAL A 475 8.13 28.35 7.79
C VAL A 475 7.37 27.08 7.36
N LEU A 476 7.31 26.05 8.22
CA LEU A 476 6.64 24.77 7.88
C LEU A 476 5.13 24.91 7.71
N ASN A 477 4.49 25.85 8.39
CA ASN A 477 3.07 26.14 8.20
C ASN A 477 2.77 27.00 6.96
N SER A 478 3.79 27.53 6.27
CA SER A 478 3.59 28.40 5.12
C SER A 478 2.94 27.68 3.92
N PRO A 479 2.25 28.40 3.05
CA PRO A 479 1.73 27.83 1.80
C PRO A 479 2.82 27.19 0.94
N LEU A 480 4.00 27.82 0.82
CA LEU A 480 5.12 27.30 0.05
C LEU A 480 5.63 25.96 0.57
N SER A 481 5.86 25.84 1.89
CA SER A 481 6.31 24.57 2.49
C SER A 481 5.27 23.45 2.36
N ASN A 482 4.00 23.79 2.48
CA ASN A 482 2.90 22.84 2.27
C ASN A 482 2.84 22.35 0.82
N TRP A 483 2.95 23.26 -0.14
CA TRP A 483 3.00 22.91 -1.55
C TRP A 483 4.22 22.04 -1.84
N LEU A 484 5.40 22.46 -1.39
CA LEU A 484 6.65 21.72 -1.58
C LEU A 484 6.56 20.29 -1.01
N PHE A 485 6.01 20.13 0.20
CA PHE A 485 5.79 18.82 0.81
C PHE A 485 4.89 17.93 -0.04
N GLN A 486 3.81 18.47 -0.62
CA GLN A 486 2.92 17.71 -1.50
C GLN A 486 3.58 17.36 -2.83
N GLN A 487 4.37 18.27 -3.41
CA GLN A 487 5.09 17.97 -4.66
C GLN A 487 6.15 16.87 -4.48
N LEU A 488 6.81 16.83 -3.33
CA LEU A 488 7.87 15.84 -3.06
C LEU A 488 7.34 14.48 -2.59
N PHE A 489 6.30 14.46 -1.73
CA PHE A 489 5.91 13.24 -1.01
C PHE A 489 4.47 12.80 -1.25
N HIS A 490 3.58 13.70 -1.61
CA HIS A 490 2.15 13.44 -1.94
C HIS A 490 1.48 12.45 -0.97
N THR A 491 1.55 12.71 0.34
CA THR A 491 1.09 11.80 1.39
C THR A 491 0.17 12.50 2.39
N HIS A 492 -0.68 11.71 3.04
CA HIS A 492 -1.52 12.14 4.17
C HIS A 492 -0.92 11.76 5.53
N LYS A 493 0.29 11.18 5.55
CA LYS A 493 1.03 10.87 6.77
C LYS A 493 2.30 11.68 6.80
N ILE A 494 2.44 12.54 7.80
CA ILE A 494 3.63 13.37 7.99
C ILE A 494 4.67 12.54 8.74
N LEU A 495 5.54 11.87 8.00
CA LEU A 495 6.58 11.00 8.55
C LEU A 495 7.83 11.80 8.90
N ARG A 496 8.53 11.39 9.98
CA ARG A 496 9.86 11.90 10.31
C ARG A 496 10.79 11.88 9.10
N SER A 497 10.87 10.73 8.44
CA SER A 497 11.75 10.51 7.30
C SER A 497 11.47 11.42 6.11
N ASP A 498 10.27 11.97 5.97
CA ASP A 498 9.92 12.92 4.92
C ASP A 498 10.27 14.35 5.37
N LEU A 499 10.01 14.68 6.63
CA LEU A 499 10.39 15.97 7.21
C LEU A 499 11.91 16.17 7.23
N GLU A 500 12.68 15.11 7.48
CA GLU A 500 14.15 15.17 7.45
C GLU A 500 14.72 15.48 6.04
N LEU A 501 13.95 15.22 4.99
CA LEU A 501 14.35 15.46 3.61
C LEU A 501 13.67 16.69 2.99
N LEU A 502 12.73 17.30 3.71
CA LEU A 502 12.03 18.49 3.23
C LEU A 502 12.97 19.69 3.25
N PRO A 503 13.21 20.36 2.12
CA PRO A 503 13.98 21.62 2.11
C PRO A 503 13.25 22.72 2.90
N ILE A 504 13.98 23.42 3.77
CA ILE A 504 13.46 24.51 4.57
C ILE A 504 13.79 25.82 3.87
N ILE A 505 12.79 26.42 3.26
CA ILE A 505 12.93 27.67 2.49
C ILE A 505 12.72 28.84 3.45
N THR A 506 13.78 29.60 3.72
CA THR A 506 13.74 30.78 4.62
C THR A 506 13.67 32.10 3.86
N ASP A 507 13.93 32.10 2.55
CA ASP A 507 13.90 33.30 1.71
C ASP A 507 12.48 33.87 1.58
N SER A 508 12.27 35.03 2.20
CA SER A 508 10.99 35.74 2.19
C SER A 508 10.55 36.21 0.79
N ALA A 509 11.50 36.42 -0.13
CA ALA A 509 11.20 36.80 -1.52
C ALA A 509 10.58 35.62 -2.27
N LEU A 510 11.09 34.40 -2.07
CA LEU A 510 10.51 33.17 -2.63
C LEU A 510 9.09 32.91 -2.10
N HIS A 511 8.85 33.13 -0.80
CA HIS A 511 7.51 33.02 -0.22
C HIS A 511 6.53 34.04 -0.82
N ARG A 512 6.93 35.31 -0.99
CA ARG A 512 6.10 36.33 -1.64
C ARG A 512 5.80 35.98 -3.10
N ARG A 513 6.82 35.57 -3.87
CA ARG A 513 6.68 35.15 -5.26
C ARG A 513 5.73 33.96 -5.38
N PHE A 514 5.86 32.95 -4.53
CA PHE A 514 4.99 31.78 -4.51
C PHE A 514 3.52 32.16 -4.30
N ASN A 515 3.24 33.06 -3.35
CA ASN A 515 1.88 33.48 -3.05
C ASN A 515 1.21 34.23 -4.22
N LEU A 516 1.99 34.78 -5.18
CA LEU A 516 1.50 35.43 -6.40
C LEU A 516 1.20 34.43 -7.55
N LEU A 517 1.72 33.20 -7.49
CA LEU A 517 1.60 32.22 -8.56
C LEU A 517 0.26 31.45 -8.57
N ASP A 518 -0.63 31.70 -7.61
CA ASP A 518 -1.96 31.05 -7.47
C ASP A 518 -1.94 29.50 -7.56
N LEU A 519 -0.81 28.87 -7.21
CA LEU A 519 -0.60 27.42 -7.24
C LEU A 519 -1.31 26.69 -6.08
N ASN A 520 -2.12 27.40 -5.30
CA ASN A 520 -2.85 26.87 -4.13
C ASN A 520 -4.27 26.35 -4.47
N ARG A 521 -4.65 26.30 -5.73
CA ARG A 521 -5.98 25.84 -6.18
C ARG A 521 -6.08 24.34 -6.33
#